data_ee162632ad642afc949ebb6de8b73769
#
_entry.id   ee162632ad642afc949ebb6de8b73769
#
_cell.length_a   1.000
_cell.length_b   1.000
_cell.length_c   1.000
_cell.angle_alpha   90.00
_cell.angle_beta   90.00
_cell.angle_gamma   90.00
#
_symmetry.space_group_name_H-M   'P 1'
#
loop_
_entity.id
_entity.type
_entity.pdbx_description
1 polymer ?
#
loop_
_entity_poly.entity_id
_entity_poly.type
_entity_poly.pdbx_seq_one_letter_code
_entity_poly.pdbx_strand_id
1 'polypeptide(L)'
;MSDNSQLINDFIAAWSTRDVEQIIDFFTEDAVYINIPMEPANEGKAAIQSFIEGFVGMCSSIEFVVHHQVLAGNLVMNERTDKISIGDSNIELPVMGTFEIRDGKISAWRDYFDMGPFKDLG
;
A
#
# COMPACT_ATOMS: atom_id res chain seq x y z
N MET A 1 -9.67 -0.53 22.81
CA MET A 1 -9.05 -1.63 22.08
C MET A 1 -8.72 -1.16 20.68
N SER A 2 -7.48 -1.24 20.29
CA SER A 2 -7.17 -0.87 18.92
C SER A 2 -7.61 -2.01 18.02
N ASP A 3 -8.33 -1.66 16.96
CA ASP A 3 -8.73 -2.61 15.95
C ASP A 3 -7.77 -2.45 14.78
N ASN A 4 -6.75 -3.30 14.73
CA ASN A 4 -5.74 -3.25 13.68
C ASN A 4 -6.32 -3.56 12.30
N SER A 5 -7.37 -4.40 12.26
CA SER A 5 -8.04 -4.68 10.99
C SER A 5 -8.73 -3.43 10.45
N GLN A 6 -9.40 -2.68 11.32
CA GLN A 6 -10.07 -1.43 10.92
C GLN A 6 -9.05 -0.38 10.51
N LEU A 7 -7.91 -0.31 11.20
CA LEU A 7 -6.83 0.60 10.83
C LEU A 7 -6.39 0.35 9.39
N ILE A 8 -6.21 -0.91 9.01
CA ILE A 8 -5.81 -1.25 7.65
C ILE A 8 -6.93 -0.99 6.65
N ASN A 9 -8.19 -1.25 7.02
CA ASN A 9 -9.33 -0.89 6.15
C ASN A 9 -9.33 0.60 5.85
N ASP A 10 -9.09 1.43 6.86
CA ASP A 10 -9.05 2.89 6.70
C ASP A 10 -7.86 3.31 5.84
N PHE A 11 -6.71 2.65 6.03
CA PHE A 11 -5.52 2.90 5.22
C PHE A 11 -5.76 2.58 3.75
N ILE A 12 -6.35 1.42 3.48
CA ILE A 12 -6.67 0.99 2.11
C ILE A 12 -7.61 2.00 1.45
N ALA A 13 -8.65 2.42 2.18
CA ALA A 13 -9.61 3.39 1.66
C ALA A 13 -8.97 4.74 1.36
N ALA A 14 -7.98 5.14 2.15
CA ALA A 14 -7.28 6.42 1.96
C ALA A 14 -6.61 6.52 0.59
N TRP A 15 -6.16 5.39 0.01
CA TRP A 15 -5.50 5.40 -1.29
C TRP A 15 -6.40 5.90 -2.41
N SER A 16 -7.72 5.68 -2.31
CA SER A 16 -8.67 6.15 -3.32
C SER A 16 -8.79 7.66 -3.36
N THR A 17 -8.43 8.35 -2.29
CA THR A 17 -8.44 9.82 -2.25
C THR A 17 -7.26 10.43 -2.99
N ARG A 18 -6.17 9.68 -3.17
CA ARG A 18 -4.90 10.13 -3.71
C ARG A 18 -4.29 11.29 -2.92
N ASP A 19 -4.67 11.42 -1.65
CA ASP A 19 -4.13 12.43 -0.73
C ASP A 19 -2.92 11.85 -0.01
N VAL A 20 -1.73 12.25 -0.44
CA VAL A 20 -0.47 11.70 0.08
C VAL A 20 -0.34 11.97 1.59
N GLU A 21 -0.72 13.15 2.05
CA GLU A 21 -0.62 13.47 3.48
C GLU A 21 -1.48 12.53 4.32
N GLN A 22 -2.69 12.23 3.86
CA GLN A 22 -3.59 11.32 4.54
C GLN A 22 -3.01 9.91 4.57
N ILE A 23 -2.43 9.46 3.47
CA ILE A 23 -1.84 8.12 3.35
C ILE A 23 -0.61 8.00 4.26
N ILE A 24 0.30 8.97 4.20
CA ILE A 24 1.58 8.89 4.93
C ILE A 24 1.39 8.99 6.45
N ASP A 25 0.31 9.59 6.89
CA ASP A 25 0.03 9.74 8.32
C ASP A 25 -0.20 8.40 9.03
N PHE A 26 -0.48 7.34 8.29
CA PHE A 26 -0.66 6.01 8.84
C PHE A 26 0.64 5.32 9.26
N PHE A 27 1.81 5.86 8.91
CA PHE A 27 3.10 5.20 9.11
C PHE A 27 3.85 5.72 10.33
N THR A 28 4.64 4.82 10.96
CA THR A 28 5.63 5.25 11.97
C THR A 28 6.79 5.96 11.28
N GLU A 29 7.57 6.74 12.04
CA GLU A 29 8.71 7.47 11.49
C GLU A 29 9.78 6.53 10.90
N ASP A 30 9.95 5.35 11.51
CA ASP A 30 10.94 4.37 11.09
C ASP A 30 10.35 3.25 10.24
N ALA A 31 9.16 3.44 9.68
CA ALA A 31 8.49 2.41 8.89
C ALA A 31 9.30 1.98 7.68
N VAL A 32 9.07 0.72 7.26
CA VAL A 32 9.69 0.17 6.05
C VAL A 32 8.59 -0.33 5.13
N TYR A 33 8.62 0.11 3.88
CA TYR A 33 7.66 -0.30 2.85
C TYR A 33 8.42 -0.94 1.70
N ILE A 34 8.09 -2.19 1.38
CA ILE A 34 8.72 -2.94 0.32
C ILE A 34 7.67 -3.45 -0.65
N ASN A 35 7.82 -3.10 -1.92
CA ASN A 35 7.16 -3.82 -3.01
C ASN A 35 8.11 -4.94 -3.39
N ILE A 36 7.80 -6.17 -3.00
CA ILE A 36 8.75 -7.28 -3.03
C ILE A 36 9.45 -7.47 -4.38
N PRO A 37 8.72 -7.41 -5.53
CA PRO A 37 9.42 -7.54 -6.83
C PRO A 37 10.22 -6.30 -7.24
N MET A 38 10.13 -5.21 -6.48
CA MET A 38 10.81 -3.95 -6.80
C MET A 38 11.79 -3.58 -5.67
N GLU A 39 13.06 -3.43 -6.01
CA GLU A 39 14.08 -3.03 -5.04
C GLU A 39 14.58 -1.62 -5.35
N PRO A 40 15.10 -0.91 -4.37
CA PRO A 40 15.24 -1.26 -2.96
C PRO A 40 13.99 -0.96 -2.13
N ALA A 41 14.00 -1.39 -0.86
CA ALA A 41 12.96 -1.03 0.10
C ALA A 41 12.96 0.48 0.34
N ASN A 42 11.79 1.01 0.70
CA ASN A 42 11.66 2.39 1.14
C ASN A 42 11.78 2.41 2.65
N GLU A 43 12.89 2.92 3.18
CA GLU A 43 13.18 2.89 4.61
C GLU A 43 12.99 4.27 5.21
N GLY A 44 12.08 4.36 6.19
CA GLY A 44 11.75 5.59 6.86
C GLY A 44 10.57 6.32 6.20
N LYS A 45 9.86 7.09 7.00
CA LYS A 45 8.63 7.77 6.56
C LYS A 45 8.90 8.73 5.40
N ALA A 46 10.03 9.43 5.41
CA ALA A 46 10.35 10.38 4.34
C ALA A 46 10.56 9.67 3.00
N ALA A 47 11.26 8.51 3.00
CA ALA A 47 11.47 7.74 1.77
C ALA A 47 10.15 7.17 1.26
N ILE A 48 9.30 6.70 2.17
CA ILE A 48 7.97 6.19 1.82
C ILE A 48 7.13 7.29 1.20
N GLN A 49 7.16 8.49 1.78
CA GLN A 49 6.41 9.63 1.24
C GLN A 49 6.85 9.97 -0.17
N SER A 50 8.16 10.01 -0.43
CA SER A 50 8.68 10.29 -1.77
C SER A 50 8.21 9.26 -2.79
N PHE A 51 8.22 7.98 -2.41
CA PHE A 51 7.75 6.92 -3.30
C PHE A 51 6.26 7.08 -3.59
N ILE A 52 5.45 7.32 -2.55
CA ILE A 52 4.00 7.47 -2.70
C ILE A 52 3.66 8.69 -3.54
N GLU A 53 4.36 9.80 -3.34
CA GLU A 53 4.16 11.01 -4.14
C GLU A 53 4.37 10.75 -5.63
N GLY A 54 5.45 10.03 -5.96
CA GLY A 54 5.74 9.67 -7.34
C GLY A 54 4.68 8.76 -7.94
N PHE A 55 4.27 7.74 -7.19
CA PHE A 55 3.27 6.78 -7.66
C PHE A 55 1.90 7.43 -7.83
N VAL A 56 1.43 8.14 -6.81
CA VAL A 56 0.13 8.83 -6.85
C VAL A 56 0.10 9.87 -7.98
N GLY A 57 1.25 10.54 -8.19
CA GLY A 57 1.36 11.54 -9.25
C GLY A 57 1.22 10.96 -10.65
N MET A 58 1.54 9.68 -10.84
CA MET A 58 1.36 9.00 -12.12
C MET A 58 -0.07 8.51 -12.34
N CYS A 59 -0.84 8.35 -11.28
CA CYS A 59 -2.13 7.68 -11.37
C CYS A 59 -3.26 8.66 -11.53
N SER A 60 -4.19 8.39 -12.46
CA SER A 60 -5.43 9.14 -12.57
C SER A 60 -6.50 8.60 -11.62
N SER A 61 -6.40 7.31 -11.25
CA SER A 61 -7.28 6.73 -10.23
C SER A 61 -6.59 5.55 -9.56
N ILE A 62 -6.97 5.30 -8.31
CA ILE A 62 -6.47 4.18 -7.51
C ILE A 62 -7.64 3.63 -6.71
N GLU A 63 -7.82 2.31 -6.76
CA GLU A 63 -8.81 1.63 -5.91
C GLU A 63 -8.24 0.28 -5.51
N PHE A 64 -8.05 0.08 -4.21
CA PHE A 64 -7.59 -1.21 -3.68
C PHE A 64 -8.81 -1.98 -3.16
N VAL A 65 -9.10 -3.12 -3.77
CA VAL A 65 -10.26 -3.95 -3.43
C VAL A 65 -9.77 -5.13 -2.59
N VAL A 66 -10.16 -5.17 -1.33
CA VAL A 66 -9.79 -6.26 -0.42
C VAL A 66 -10.79 -7.40 -0.57
N HIS A 67 -10.30 -8.59 -0.87
CA HIS A 67 -11.11 -9.80 -0.99
C HIS A 67 -11.18 -10.56 0.33
N HIS A 68 -10.02 -10.69 1.01
CA HIS A 68 -9.90 -11.40 2.28
C HIS A 68 -8.87 -10.68 3.14
N GLN A 69 -9.16 -10.57 4.44
CA GLN A 69 -8.24 -9.95 5.39
C GLN A 69 -8.25 -10.75 6.68
N VAL A 70 -7.06 -11.04 7.20
CA VAL A 70 -6.88 -11.77 8.44
C VAL A 70 -6.04 -10.95 9.40
N LEU A 71 -6.27 -11.16 10.69
CA LEU A 71 -5.61 -10.44 11.78
C LEU A 71 -5.01 -11.46 12.75
N ALA A 72 -3.74 -11.28 13.08
CA ALA A 72 -3.07 -12.09 14.11
C ALA A 72 -2.20 -11.15 14.93
N GLY A 73 -2.72 -10.71 16.10
CA GLY A 73 -2.01 -9.77 16.96
C GLY A 73 -1.76 -8.44 16.27
N ASN A 74 -0.49 -8.09 16.10
CA ASN A 74 -0.09 -6.86 15.43
C ASN A 74 0.15 -7.03 13.93
N LEU A 75 -0.23 -8.20 13.39
CA LEU A 75 -0.02 -8.53 11.98
C LEU A 75 -1.37 -8.55 11.27
N VAL A 76 -1.48 -7.85 10.15
CA VAL A 76 -2.65 -7.89 9.28
C VAL A 76 -2.19 -8.29 7.89
N MET A 77 -2.88 -9.26 7.29
CA MET A 77 -2.59 -9.69 5.93
C MET A 77 -3.86 -9.62 5.10
N ASN A 78 -3.74 -9.16 3.85
CA ASN A 78 -4.90 -9.13 2.98
C ASN A 78 -4.56 -9.52 1.56
N GLU A 79 -5.55 -10.10 0.90
CA GLU A 79 -5.54 -10.41 -0.51
C GLU A 79 -6.37 -9.36 -1.22
N ARG A 80 -5.77 -8.70 -2.21
CA ARG A 80 -6.40 -7.56 -2.88
C ARG A 80 -6.30 -7.67 -4.39
N THR A 81 -7.17 -6.90 -5.06
CA THR A 81 -6.93 -6.47 -6.43
C THR A 81 -6.70 -4.96 -6.38
N ASP A 82 -5.51 -4.53 -6.75
CA ASP A 82 -5.20 -3.10 -6.82
C ASP A 82 -5.53 -2.61 -8.23
N LYS A 83 -6.56 -1.77 -8.34
CA LYS A 83 -6.98 -1.19 -9.61
C LYS A 83 -6.34 0.17 -9.77
N ILE A 84 -5.49 0.30 -10.78
CA ILE A 84 -4.66 1.48 -10.99
C ILE A 84 -4.83 1.94 -12.42
N SER A 85 -5.10 3.23 -12.62
CA SER A 85 -5.16 3.83 -13.95
C SER A 85 -4.00 4.79 -14.13
N ILE A 86 -3.19 4.58 -15.17
CA ILE A 86 -2.05 5.43 -15.52
C ILE A 86 -2.19 5.77 -17.00
N GLY A 87 -2.45 7.06 -17.30
CA GLY A 87 -2.75 7.46 -18.66
C GLY A 87 -3.97 6.72 -19.20
N ASP A 88 -3.81 6.06 -20.33
CA ASP A 88 -4.88 5.27 -20.96
C ASP A 88 -4.86 3.81 -20.50
N SER A 89 -3.94 3.44 -19.62
CA SER A 89 -3.78 2.06 -19.16
C SER A 89 -4.54 1.82 -17.86
N ASN A 90 -5.30 0.73 -17.81
CA ASN A 90 -5.99 0.28 -16.60
C ASN A 90 -5.39 -1.04 -16.17
N ILE A 91 -4.84 -1.08 -14.97
CA ILE A 91 -4.17 -2.25 -14.42
C ILE A 91 -5.01 -2.82 -13.29
N GLU A 92 -5.21 -4.14 -13.29
CA GLU A 92 -5.80 -4.87 -12.17
C GLU A 92 -4.74 -5.83 -11.66
N LEU A 93 -4.14 -5.47 -10.53
CA LEU A 93 -2.98 -6.17 -9.99
C LEU A 93 -3.38 -7.02 -8.79
N PRO A 94 -3.24 -8.37 -8.89
CA PRO A 94 -3.41 -9.20 -7.70
C PRO A 94 -2.25 -9.00 -6.72
N VAL A 95 -2.58 -8.77 -5.45
CA VAL A 95 -1.57 -8.47 -4.42
C VAL A 95 -1.89 -9.21 -3.13
N MET A 96 -0.86 -9.77 -2.49
CA MET A 96 -0.92 -10.19 -1.08
C MET A 96 -0.07 -9.21 -0.28
N GLY A 97 -0.68 -8.55 0.69
CA GLY A 97 -0.01 -7.57 1.53
C GLY A 97 0.11 -8.00 2.97
N THR A 98 1.22 -7.68 3.60
CA THR A 98 1.47 -7.91 5.02
C THR A 98 1.79 -6.59 5.69
N PHE A 99 1.07 -6.31 6.79
CA PHE A 99 1.23 -5.07 7.56
C PHE A 99 1.58 -5.41 8.99
N GLU A 100 2.61 -4.77 9.53
CA GLU A 100 2.94 -4.86 10.96
C GLU A 100 2.57 -3.54 11.61
N ILE A 101 1.85 -3.62 12.73
CA ILE A 101 1.29 -2.45 13.40
C ILE A 101 2.02 -2.25 14.73
N ARG A 102 2.39 -0.99 15.02
CA ARG A 102 3.00 -0.62 16.29
C ARG A 102 2.40 0.72 16.74
N ASP A 103 1.83 0.73 17.95
CA ASP A 103 1.24 1.94 18.55
C ASP A 103 0.23 2.62 17.63
N GLY A 104 -0.62 1.82 16.98
CA GLY A 104 -1.68 2.35 16.12
C GLY A 104 -1.22 2.88 14.77
N LYS A 105 0.01 2.56 14.36
CA LYS A 105 0.58 2.98 13.09
C LYS A 105 1.22 1.78 12.38
N ILE A 106 1.39 1.91 11.06
CA ILE A 106 2.04 0.87 10.26
C ILE A 106 3.55 1.03 10.42
N SER A 107 4.22 0.00 10.96
CA SER A 107 5.67 -0.01 11.11
C SER A 107 6.36 -0.78 9.98
N ALA A 108 5.64 -1.66 9.28
CA ALA A 108 6.16 -2.36 8.12
C ALA A 108 5.02 -2.73 7.18
N TRP A 109 5.30 -2.67 5.89
CA TRP A 109 4.33 -3.05 4.85
C TRP A 109 5.10 -3.74 3.73
N ARG A 110 4.67 -4.94 3.38
CA ARG A 110 5.27 -5.73 2.29
C ARG A 110 4.15 -6.18 1.35
N ASP A 111 4.24 -5.78 0.09
CA ASP A 111 3.30 -6.23 -0.94
C ASP A 111 4.00 -7.20 -1.89
N TYR A 112 3.36 -8.35 -2.11
CA TYR A 112 3.85 -9.41 -2.99
C TYR A 112 2.98 -9.46 -4.22
N PHE A 113 3.58 -9.27 -5.39
CA PHE A 113 2.83 -9.28 -6.65
C PHE A 113 3.76 -9.59 -7.82
N ASP A 114 3.16 -9.83 -8.99
CA ASP A 114 3.89 -10.08 -10.24
C ASP A 114 4.02 -8.76 -11.00
N MET A 115 5.22 -8.46 -11.49
CA MET A 115 5.48 -7.26 -12.28
C MET A 115 4.92 -7.32 -13.71
N GLY A 116 4.44 -8.50 -14.15
CA GLY A 116 3.93 -8.67 -15.50
C GLY A 116 2.97 -7.59 -15.98
N PRO A 117 1.95 -7.21 -15.17
CA PRO A 117 0.99 -6.18 -15.59
C PRO A 117 1.61 -4.82 -15.89
N PHE A 118 2.81 -4.53 -15.38
CA PHE A 118 3.49 -3.26 -15.60
C PHE A 118 4.40 -3.26 -16.81
N LYS A 119 4.68 -4.41 -17.43
CA LYS A 119 5.63 -4.50 -18.54
C LYS A 119 5.16 -3.76 -19.78
N ASP A 120 3.85 -3.67 -19.97
CA ASP A 120 3.28 -3.04 -21.15
C ASP A 120 3.16 -1.52 -21.04
N LEU A 121 3.58 -0.95 -19.89
CA LEU A 121 3.56 0.50 -19.67
C LEU A 121 4.81 1.19 -20.21
N GLY A 122 5.77 0.40 -20.56
CA GLY A 122 7.08 0.75 -21.07
C GLY A 122 7.38 2.02 -21.60
#